data_845de5290ca2a5feca61b93b43d7185e
#
_entry.id   845de5290ca2a5feca61b93b43d7185e
#
_cell.length_a   1.000
_cell.length_b   1.000
_cell.length_c   1.000
_cell.angle_alpha   90.00
_cell.angle_beta   90.00
_cell.angle_gamma   90.00
#
_symmetry.space_group_name_H-M   'P 1'
#
loop_
_entity.id
_entity.type
_entity.pdbx_description
1 polymer ?
#
loop_
_entity_poly.entity_id
_entity_poly.type
_entity_poly.pdbx_seq_one_letter_code
_entity_poly.pdbx_strand_id
1 'polypeptide(L)'
;MIYTKIHTGGNNMLNDIENVLISKDEIESRVAEMGRRITADFRDKDPIFVGVLKGCFIFMADLMRHVDIKCTMDFMAVSSYSGTSSTGAVKITKDLSEDIEGRHVIIVEDILDSGVTLSYLKQYLMVRRPASITIATLMDKPARRKADVHADYSCFEVPDAFVVGYGLDYDEHYRNLPYIGVLRPEVYS
;
A
#
# COMPACT_ATOMS: atom_id res chain seq x y z
N MET A 1 30.32 11.90 -8.54
CA MET A 1 30.08 13.32 -8.20
C MET A 1 29.65 14.05 -9.47
N ILE A 2 28.36 14.05 -9.82
CA ILE A 2 27.77 14.99 -10.81
C ILE A 2 26.31 15.15 -10.36
N TYR A 3 26.06 16.13 -9.48
CA TYR A 3 24.73 16.65 -9.28
C TYR A 3 24.53 17.81 -10.26
N THR A 4 23.91 17.53 -11.40
CA THR A 4 23.52 18.55 -12.36
C THR A 4 22.40 19.40 -11.74
N LYS A 5 22.62 20.73 -11.69
CA LYS A 5 21.62 21.74 -11.32
C LYS A 5 20.32 21.50 -12.08
N ILE A 6 19.25 21.19 -11.38
CA ILE A 6 17.90 21.12 -11.93
C ILE A 6 17.36 22.56 -12.00
N HIS A 7 16.83 22.90 -13.14
CA HIS A 7 16.29 24.20 -13.54
C HIS A 7 15.20 24.68 -12.57
N THR A 8 15.35 25.92 -12.09
CA THR A 8 14.34 26.70 -11.40
C THR A 8 13.32 27.21 -12.42
N GLY A 9 12.11 26.62 -12.44
CA GLY A 9 11.01 27.10 -13.29
C GLY A 9 9.98 26.01 -13.55
N GLY A 10 9.36 25.48 -12.48
CA GLY A 10 8.25 24.52 -12.53
C GLY A 10 7.84 24.19 -11.11
N ASN A 11 6.60 23.85 -10.89
CA ASN A 11 6.07 23.37 -9.60
C ASN A 11 7.04 22.36 -8.97
N ASN A 12 7.84 22.83 -8.01
CA ASN A 12 8.81 21.96 -7.35
C ASN A 12 8.05 21.20 -6.24
N MET A 13 7.65 19.95 -6.52
CA MET A 13 6.97 19.07 -5.57
C MET A 13 7.63 19.02 -4.18
N LEU A 14 8.94 19.31 -4.11
CA LEU A 14 9.67 19.35 -2.83
C LEU A 14 9.23 20.52 -1.95
N ASN A 15 8.71 21.61 -2.52
CA ASN A 15 8.21 22.74 -1.76
C ASN A 15 6.86 22.44 -1.10
N ASP A 16 6.13 21.45 -1.61
CA ASP A 16 4.82 21.06 -1.11
C ASP A 16 4.94 20.09 0.08
N ILE A 17 6.14 19.58 0.33
CA ILE A 17 6.41 18.67 1.44
C ILE A 17 6.84 19.49 2.66
N GLU A 18 6.13 19.33 3.78
CA GLU A 18 6.45 19.96 5.05
C GLU A 18 7.69 19.34 5.67
N ASN A 19 7.71 18.02 5.75
CA ASN A 19 8.83 17.24 6.26
C ASN A 19 8.81 15.80 5.71
N VAL A 20 9.97 15.16 5.69
CA VAL A 20 10.08 13.72 5.41
C VAL A 20 9.71 12.96 6.68
N LEU A 21 8.64 12.17 6.62
CA LEU A 21 8.17 11.36 7.75
C LEU A 21 8.94 10.04 7.85
N ILE A 22 9.17 9.38 6.69
CA ILE A 22 9.92 8.12 6.59
C ILE A 22 10.87 8.25 5.41
N SER A 23 12.15 8.10 5.66
CA SER A 23 13.19 8.20 4.64
C SER A 23 13.21 6.96 3.72
N LYS A 24 13.83 7.10 2.56
CA LYS A 24 14.05 5.99 1.62
C LYS A 24 14.77 4.82 2.28
N ASP A 25 15.82 5.08 3.05
CA ASP A 25 16.66 4.04 3.65
C ASP A 25 15.89 3.27 4.75
N GLU A 26 15.04 3.97 5.52
CA GLU A 26 14.14 3.32 6.49
C GLU A 26 13.13 2.42 5.79
N ILE A 27 12.53 2.89 4.69
CA ILE A 27 11.59 2.09 3.87
C ILE A 27 12.29 0.82 3.38
N GLU A 28 13.47 0.96 2.75
CA GLU A 28 14.23 -0.17 2.20
C GLU A 28 14.54 -1.21 3.29
N SER A 29 15.01 -0.76 4.44
CA SER A 29 15.32 -1.63 5.59
C SER A 29 14.11 -2.40 6.09
N ARG A 30 12.96 -1.74 6.28
CA ARG A 30 11.74 -2.34 6.82
C ARG A 30 11.05 -3.25 5.82
N VAL A 31 11.06 -2.90 4.53
CA VAL A 31 10.53 -3.75 3.46
C VAL A 31 11.36 -5.03 3.32
N ALA A 32 12.69 -4.92 3.40
CA ALA A 32 13.57 -6.09 3.40
C ALA A 32 13.33 -7.00 4.62
N GLU A 33 13.11 -6.43 5.81
CA GLU A 33 12.76 -7.19 7.02
C GLU A 33 11.42 -7.93 6.83
N MET A 34 10.39 -7.24 6.33
CA MET A 34 9.08 -7.84 6.06
C MET A 34 9.18 -8.98 5.05
N GLY A 35 9.93 -8.81 3.96
CA GLY A 35 10.14 -9.85 2.96
C GLY A 35 10.76 -11.11 3.55
N ARG A 36 11.77 -10.97 4.43
CA ARG A 36 12.36 -12.12 5.15
C ARG A 36 11.37 -12.82 6.08
N ARG A 37 10.53 -12.07 6.80
CA ARG A 37 9.51 -12.64 7.68
C ARG A 37 8.47 -13.42 6.87
N ILE A 38 7.95 -12.84 5.80
CA ILE A 38 6.99 -13.51 4.89
C ILE A 38 7.62 -14.77 4.29
N THR A 39 8.89 -14.71 3.87
CA THR A 39 9.63 -15.87 3.37
C THR A 39 9.65 -17.03 4.39
N ALA A 40 9.90 -16.72 5.66
CA ALA A 40 9.91 -17.74 6.72
C ALA A 40 8.52 -18.32 7.00
N ASP A 41 7.49 -17.46 7.11
CA ASP A 41 6.14 -17.84 7.52
C ASP A 41 5.36 -18.55 6.41
N PHE A 42 5.71 -18.29 5.14
CA PHE A 42 5.07 -18.87 3.96
C PHE A 42 5.94 -19.89 3.20
N ARG A 43 7.01 -20.36 3.81
CA ARG A 43 7.81 -21.47 3.25
C ARG A 43 6.90 -22.63 2.89
N ASP A 44 7.04 -23.15 1.68
CA ASP A 44 6.29 -24.29 1.14
C ASP A 44 4.76 -24.08 0.95
N LYS A 45 4.28 -22.84 1.06
CA LYS A 45 2.85 -22.50 0.91
C LYS A 45 2.47 -21.98 -0.48
N ASP A 46 3.43 -21.64 -1.34
CA ASP A 46 3.22 -21.06 -2.68
C ASP A 46 2.14 -19.96 -2.69
N PRO A 47 2.32 -18.87 -1.90
CA PRO A 47 1.30 -17.84 -1.75
C PRO A 47 1.09 -17.04 -3.03
N ILE A 48 -0.11 -16.45 -3.16
CA ILE A 48 -0.38 -15.38 -4.14
C ILE A 48 -0.37 -14.02 -3.44
N PHE A 49 0.45 -13.10 -3.95
CA PHE A 49 0.45 -11.70 -3.52
C PHE A 49 -0.55 -10.92 -4.36
N VAL A 50 -1.46 -10.21 -3.72
CA VAL A 50 -2.51 -9.42 -4.37
C VAL A 50 -2.31 -7.96 -4.02
N GLY A 51 -1.75 -7.20 -4.97
CA GLY A 51 -1.56 -5.75 -4.80
C GLY A 51 -2.84 -4.97 -5.06
N VAL A 52 -3.17 -4.02 -4.20
CA VAL A 52 -4.32 -3.12 -4.38
C VAL A 52 -3.86 -1.83 -5.05
N LEU A 53 -4.19 -1.68 -6.34
CA LEU A 53 -3.80 -0.53 -7.16
C LEU A 53 -4.63 0.73 -6.80
N LYS A 54 -4.04 1.95 -6.94
CA LYS A 54 -2.71 2.22 -7.52
C LYS A 54 -1.60 2.29 -6.44
N GLY A 55 -1.91 2.68 -5.21
CA GLY A 55 -0.93 3.06 -4.19
C GLY A 55 0.15 2.01 -3.89
N CYS A 56 -0.22 0.73 -3.88
CA CYS A 56 0.68 -0.36 -3.50
C CYS A 56 1.83 -0.64 -4.47
N PHE A 57 1.82 -0.09 -5.71
CA PHE A 57 2.66 -0.63 -6.81
C PHE A 57 4.16 -0.57 -6.54
N ILE A 58 4.67 0.50 -5.91
CA ILE A 58 6.10 0.63 -5.56
C ILE A 58 6.43 -0.33 -4.41
N PHE A 59 5.62 -0.30 -3.34
CA PHE A 59 5.80 -1.19 -2.19
C PHE A 59 5.78 -2.66 -2.59
N MET A 60 4.81 -3.06 -3.43
CA MET A 60 4.70 -4.43 -3.95
C MET A 60 5.95 -4.83 -4.72
N ALA A 61 6.46 -3.95 -5.61
CA ALA A 61 7.63 -4.23 -6.42
C ALA A 61 8.89 -4.42 -5.56
N ASP A 62 9.09 -3.60 -4.54
CA ASP A 62 10.24 -3.70 -3.65
C ASP A 62 10.10 -4.89 -2.69
N LEU A 63 8.91 -5.13 -2.12
CA LEU A 63 8.66 -6.29 -1.25
C LEU A 63 8.97 -7.61 -1.96
N MET A 64 8.49 -7.77 -3.20
CA MET A 64 8.69 -9.00 -3.97
C MET A 64 10.15 -9.34 -4.22
N ARG A 65 11.04 -8.35 -4.28
CA ARG A 65 12.50 -8.56 -4.42
C ARG A 65 13.15 -9.11 -3.15
N HIS A 66 12.49 -9.01 -2.01
CA HIS A 66 12.96 -9.51 -0.72
C HIS A 66 12.25 -10.80 -0.27
N VAL A 67 11.33 -11.32 -1.08
CA VAL A 67 10.64 -12.58 -0.84
C VAL A 67 11.37 -13.70 -1.59
N ASP A 68 11.92 -14.67 -0.85
CA ASP A 68 12.73 -15.80 -1.38
C ASP A 68 11.99 -17.13 -1.24
N ILE A 69 10.76 -17.20 -1.79
CA ILE A 69 9.96 -18.40 -1.93
C ILE A 69 9.25 -18.41 -3.28
N LYS A 70 8.84 -19.59 -3.72
CA LYS A 70 7.96 -19.70 -4.88
C LYS A 70 6.62 -19.04 -4.56
N CYS A 71 6.19 -18.10 -5.39
CA CYS A 71 4.94 -17.35 -5.24
C CYS A 71 4.46 -16.81 -6.58
N THR A 72 3.19 -16.44 -6.64
CA THR A 72 2.60 -15.73 -7.78
C THR A 72 2.12 -14.34 -7.35
N MET A 73 1.82 -13.47 -8.31
CA MET A 73 1.27 -12.15 -8.03
C MET A 73 0.11 -11.82 -8.96
N ASP A 74 -0.84 -11.06 -8.45
CA ASP A 74 -1.92 -10.44 -9.21
C ASP A 74 -2.24 -9.07 -8.61
N PHE A 75 -3.10 -8.33 -9.26
CA PHE A 75 -3.53 -7.00 -8.81
C PHE A 75 -5.05 -6.88 -8.84
N MET A 76 -5.56 -6.17 -7.85
CA MET A 76 -6.93 -5.66 -7.84
C MET A 76 -6.93 -4.14 -7.92
N ALA A 77 -8.01 -3.56 -8.40
CA ALA A 77 -8.21 -2.13 -8.33
C ALA A 77 -9.62 -1.84 -7.80
N VAL A 78 -9.68 -0.87 -6.90
CA VAL A 78 -10.93 -0.42 -6.31
C VAL A 78 -11.08 1.09 -6.46
N SER A 79 -12.32 1.56 -6.55
CA SER A 79 -12.64 2.97 -6.45
C SER A 79 -13.68 3.20 -5.36
N SER A 80 -13.53 4.29 -4.61
CA SER A 80 -14.59 4.78 -3.74
C SER A 80 -15.65 5.51 -4.57
N TYR A 81 -16.91 5.27 -4.28
CA TYR A 81 -17.99 6.03 -4.93
C TYR A 81 -18.05 7.43 -4.31
N SER A 82 -17.58 8.44 -5.04
CA SER A 82 -17.75 9.87 -4.70
C SER A 82 -19.04 10.42 -5.27
N GLY A 83 -20.19 9.88 -4.85
CA GLY A 83 -21.49 10.42 -5.22
C GLY A 83 -22.12 11.20 -4.06
N THR A 84 -23.10 12.05 -4.33
CA THR A 84 -23.80 12.90 -3.36
C THR A 84 -24.57 12.15 -2.24
N SER A 85 -24.52 10.82 -2.25
CA SER A 85 -24.90 9.93 -1.15
C SER A 85 -23.75 8.98 -0.88
N SER A 86 -22.83 9.36 0.02
CA SER A 86 -21.68 8.58 0.42
C SER A 86 -22.11 7.36 1.25
N THR A 87 -22.50 6.27 0.58
CA THR A 87 -22.80 4.98 1.23
C THR A 87 -21.53 4.21 1.61
N GLY A 88 -20.33 4.76 1.34
CA GLY A 88 -19.07 4.04 1.57
C GLY A 88 -18.87 2.82 0.66
N ALA A 89 -19.65 2.73 -0.43
CA ALA A 89 -19.58 1.59 -1.33
C ALA A 89 -18.25 1.53 -2.07
N VAL A 90 -17.54 0.42 -1.91
CA VAL A 90 -16.32 0.10 -2.64
C VAL A 90 -16.71 -0.60 -3.95
N LYS A 91 -16.22 -0.09 -5.08
CA LYS A 91 -16.42 -0.70 -6.40
C LYS A 91 -15.11 -1.34 -6.86
N ILE A 92 -15.15 -2.63 -7.21
CA ILE A 92 -14.03 -3.31 -7.85
C ILE A 92 -14.02 -2.92 -9.32
N THR A 93 -12.93 -2.31 -9.79
CA THR A 93 -12.72 -1.90 -11.19
C THR A 93 -11.81 -2.87 -11.94
N LYS A 94 -10.91 -3.57 -11.24
CA LYS A 94 -10.16 -4.73 -11.73
C LYS A 94 -10.23 -5.83 -10.67
N ASP A 95 -10.66 -6.99 -11.08
CA ASP A 95 -10.68 -8.19 -10.26
C ASP A 95 -9.46 -9.08 -10.55
N LEU A 96 -9.25 -10.11 -9.73
CA LEU A 96 -8.20 -11.10 -9.92
C LEU A 96 -8.37 -11.82 -11.27
N SER A 97 -7.24 -12.12 -11.90
CA SER A 97 -7.17 -12.92 -13.13
C SER A 97 -7.13 -14.42 -12.84
N GLU A 98 -6.64 -14.77 -11.63
CA GLU A 98 -6.42 -16.14 -11.21
C GLU A 98 -7.44 -16.60 -10.15
N ASP A 99 -7.70 -17.92 -10.11
CA ASP A 99 -8.47 -18.53 -9.04
C ASP A 99 -7.61 -18.62 -7.77
N ILE A 100 -8.23 -18.32 -6.63
CA ILE A 100 -7.57 -18.33 -5.32
C ILE A 100 -8.11 -19.43 -4.38
N GLU A 101 -8.98 -20.31 -4.86
CA GLU A 101 -9.51 -21.40 -4.03
C GLU A 101 -8.36 -22.27 -3.49
N GLY A 102 -8.33 -22.46 -2.17
CA GLY A 102 -7.29 -23.21 -1.49
C GLY A 102 -5.89 -22.57 -1.47
N ARG A 103 -5.72 -21.35 -2.02
CA ARG A 103 -4.43 -20.62 -2.03
C ARG A 103 -4.26 -19.80 -0.75
N HIS A 104 -3.02 -19.60 -0.34
CA HIS A 104 -2.66 -18.58 0.66
C HIS A 104 -2.56 -17.24 -0.03
N VAL A 105 -3.41 -16.28 0.35
CA VAL A 105 -3.48 -14.93 -0.22
C VAL A 105 -2.80 -13.94 0.70
N ILE A 106 -1.90 -13.11 0.17
CA ILE A 106 -1.29 -11.98 0.87
C ILE A 106 -1.73 -10.70 0.16
N ILE A 107 -2.64 -9.95 0.76
CA ILE A 107 -3.05 -8.63 0.28
C ILE A 107 -1.96 -7.64 0.60
N VAL A 108 -1.48 -6.90 -0.41
CA VAL A 108 -0.44 -5.88 -0.27
C VAL A 108 -1.05 -4.50 -0.52
N GLU A 109 -0.92 -3.62 0.48
CA GLU A 109 -1.48 -2.26 0.48
C GLU A 109 -0.45 -1.24 0.93
N ASP A 110 -0.54 -0.02 0.43
CA ASP A 110 0.35 1.07 0.85
C ASP A 110 0.03 1.56 2.27
N ILE A 111 -1.24 1.73 2.60
CA ILE A 111 -1.67 2.22 3.91
C ILE A 111 -2.98 1.58 4.38
N LEU A 112 -2.98 1.09 5.59
CA LEU A 112 -4.20 0.71 6.31
C LEU A 112 -4.69 1.91 7.13
N ASP A 113 -5.54 2.73 6.52
CA ASP A 113 -6.14 3.92 7.15
C ASP A 113 -7.46 3.55 7.88
N SER A 114 -8.61 3.89 7.35
CA SER A 114 -9.93 3.58 7.96
C SER A 114 -10.23 2.07 8.02
N GLY A 115 -9.60 1.30 7.17
CA GLY A 115 -9.79 -0.15 7.05
C GLY A 115 -11.02 -0.56 6.27
N VAL A 116 -11.89 0.37 5.84
CA VAL A 116 -13.16 0.05 5.15
C VAL A 116 -12.90 -0.71 3.85
N THR A 117 -11.96 -0.25 3.04
CA THR A 117 -11.59 -0.89 1.77
C THR A 117 -11.03 -2.29 1.99
N LEU A 118 -10.07 -2.44 2.89
CA LEU A 118 -9.44 -3.74 3.17
C LEU A 118 -10.40 -4.73 3.81
N SER A 119 -11.29 -4.28 4.69
CA SER A 119 -12.35 -5.13 5.26
C SER A 119 -13.28 -5.64 4.16
N TYR A 120 -13.70 -4.78 3.24
CA TYR A 120 -14.52 -5.17 2.08
C TYR A 120 -13.78 -6.18 1.18
N LEU A 121 -12.52 -5.89 0.81
CA LEU A 121 -11.73 -6.78 -0.04
C LEU A 121 -11.50 -8.14 0.62
N LYS A 122 -11.19 -8.17 1.93
CA LYS A 122 -11.04 -9.42 2.68
C LYS A 122 -12.31 -10.27 2.61
N GLN A 123 -13.48 -9.67 2.86
CA GLN A 123 -14.76 -10.38 2.76
C GLN A 123 -15.05 -10.86 1.34
N TYR A 124 -14.79 -10.02 0.34
CA TYR A 124 -14.98 -10.36 -1.07
C TYR A 124 -14.12 -11.55 -1.50
N LEU A 125 -12.85 -11.58 -1.10
CA LEU A 125 -11.93 -12.67 -1.43
C LEU A 125 -12.24 -13.95 -0.64
N MET A 126 -12.71 -13.84 0.62
CA MET A 126 -13.09 -15.00 1.45
C MET A 126 -14.19 -15.85 0.81
N VAL A 127 -15.11 -15.27 0.04
CA VAL A 127 -16.16 -16.01 -0.68
C VAL A 127 -15.58 -17.02 -1.67
N ARG A 128 -14.36 -16.77 -2.16
CA ARG A 128 -13.62 -17.65 -3.10
C ARG A 128 -12.85 -18.77 -2.40
N ARG A 129 -13.05 -18.97 -1.09
CA ARG A 129 -12.51 -20.06 -0.29
C ARG A 129 -10.98 -20.20 -0.35
N PRO A 130 -10.20 -19.12 -0.18
CA PRO A 130 -8.75 -19.26 -0.03
C PRO A 130 -8.40 -20.05 1.23
N ALA A 131 -7.20 -20.65 1.29
CA ALA A 131 -6.71 -21.32 2.49
C ALA A 131 -6.46 -20.33 3.63
N SER A 132 -6.01 -19.12 3.31
CA SER A 132 -5.87 -17.99 4.26
C SER A 132 -5.85 -16.67 3.52
N ILE A 133 -6.20 -15.58 4.24
CA ILE A 133 -5.96 -14.21 3.82
C ILE A 133 -5.12 -13.51 4.88
N THR A 134 -4.00 -12.96 4.47
CA THR A 134 -3.03 -12.20 5.26
C THR A 134 -2.93 -10.80 4.69
N ILE A 135 -2.80 -9.78 5.52
CA ILE A 135 -2.68 -8.38 5.11
C ILE A 135 -1.28 -7.87 5.41
N ALA A 136 -0.57 -7.39 4.38
CA ALA A 136 0.73 -6.75 4.48
C ALA A 136 0.63 -5.29 4.04
N THR A 137 0.98 -4.35 4.91
CA THR A 137 0.91 -2.91 4.63
C THR A 137 2.27 -2.25 4.82
N LEU A 138 2.56 -1.24 4.00
CA LEU A 138 3.71 -0.38 4.27
C LEU A 138 3.45 0.44 5.55
N MET A 139 2.27 1.04 5.65
CA MET A 139 1.90 1.88 6.78
C MET A 139 0.59 1.42 7.42
N ASP A 140 0.51 1.55 8.74
CA ASP A 140 -0.72 1.41 9.53
C ASP A 140 -1.02 2.74 10.25
N LYS A 141 -2.27 3.20 10.14
CA LYS A 141 -2.77 4.42 10.80
C LYS A 141 -3.92 4.06 11.76
N PRO A 142 -3.63 3.48 12.92
CA PRO A 142 -4.66 2.93 13.82
C PRO A 142 -5.63 3.99 14.36
N ALA A 143 -5.19 5.24 14.50
CA ALA A 143 -6.03 6.35 14.99
C ALA A 143 -7.26 6.63 14.10
N ARG A 144 -7.22 6.24 12.82
CA ARG A 144 -8.34 6.43 11.87
C ARG A 144 -9.18 5.18 11.63
N ARG A 145 -8.88 4.07 12.30
CA ARG A 145 -9.54 2.80 12.11
C ARG A 145 -11.05 2.88 12.38
N LYS A 146 -11.87 2.46 11.42
CA LYS A 146 -13.34 2.41 11.49
C LYS A 146 -13.87 0.99 11.31
N ALA A 147 -13.14 0.11 10.62
CA ALA A 147 -13.51 -1.27 10.38
C ALA A 147 -12.66 -2.20 11.24
N ASP A 148 -13.22 -3.35 11.64
CA ASP A 148 -12.48 -4.39 12.37
C ASP A 148 -11.58 -5.18 11.42
N VAL A 149 -10.43 -4.59 11.13
CA VAL A 149 -9.38 -5.17 10.29
C VAL A 149 -8.01 -4.71 10.79
N HIS A 150 -7.06 -5.64 10.81
CA HIS A 150 -5.69 -5.41 11.26
C HIS A 150 -4.71 -5.88 10.19
N ALA A 151 -3.54 -5.25 10.13
CA ALA A 151 -2.42 -5.72 9.35
C ALA A 151 -1.72 -6.87 10.09
N ASP A 152 -1.49 -7.99 9.41
CA ASP A 152 -0.67 -9.10 9.93
C ASP A 152 0.81 -8.74 9.85
N TYR A 153 1.17 -7.95 8.84
CA TYR A 153 2.50 -7.35 8.64
C TYR A 153 2.35 -5.86 8.39
N SER A 154 3.04 -5.04 9.16
CA SER A 154 3.17 -3.60 8.94
C SER A 154 4.62 -3.16 9.06
N CYS A 155 5.09 -2.30 8.14
CA CYS A 155 6.42 -1.71 8.25
C CYS A 155 6.44 -0.57 9.26
N PHE A 156 5.43 0.29 9.25
CA PHE A 156 5.39 1.51 10.06
C PHE A 156 4.00 1.78 10.63
N GLU A 157 3.94 2.18 11.89
CA GLU A 157 2.79 2.88 12.44
C GLU A 157 3.00 4.38 12.26
N VAL A 158 1.99 5.09 11.72
CA VAL A 158 2.11 6.51 11.38
C VAL A 158 1.01 7.35 12.05
N PRO A 159 1.31 8.63 12.39
CA PRO A 159 0.33 9.55 12.96
C PRO A 159 -0.75 9.91 11.95
N ASP A 160 -1.79 10.61 12.44
CA ASP A 160 -2.83 11.16 11.56
C ASP A 160 -2.34 12.43 10.85
N ALA A 161 -1.51 12.23 9.82
CA ALA A 161 -1.02 13.26 8.92
C ALA A 161 -1.41 12.93 7.47
N PHE A 162 -1.49 13.93 6.61
CA PHE A 162 -1.69 13.72 5.18
C PHE A 162 -0.34 13.39 4.53
N VAL A 163 -0.17 12.15 4.12
CA VAL A 163 1.11 11.63 3.63
C VAL A 163 1.04 11.30 2.15
N VAL A 164 2.15 11.54 1.45
CA VAL A 164 2.34 11.25 0.03
C VAL A 164 3.73 10.66 -0.22
N GLY A 165 3.90 10.07 -1.39
CA GLY A 165 5.18 9.48 -1.81
C GLY A 165 5.18 7.96 -1.73
N TYR A 166 6.17 7.34 -2.35
CA TYR A 166 6.37 5.89 -2.43
C TYR A 166 5.10 5.11 -2.83
N GLY A 167 4.36 5.67 -3.81
CA GLY A 167 3.10 5.10 -4.30
C GLY A 167 1.86 5.90 -3.91
N LEU A 168 1.86 6.52 -2.72
CA LEU A 168 0.75 7.37 -2.27
C LEU A 168 0.71 8.69 -3.02
N ASP A 169 -0.51 9.21 -3.20
CA ASP A 169 -0.74 10.42 -3.98
C ASP A 169 -1.61 11.46 -3.27
N TYR A 170 -1.57 12.64 -3.86
CA TYR A 170 -2.62 13.64 -3.80
C TYR A 170 -2.90 14.10 -5.23
N ASP A 171 -4.15 13.99 -5.68
CA ASP A 171 -4.59 14.35 -7.04
C ASP A 171 -3.71 13.73 -8.15
N GLU A 172 -3.41 12.43 -8.03
CA GLU A 172 -2.55 11.62 -8.92
C GLU A 172 -1.06 12.05 -8.96
N HIS A 173 -0.63 13.00 -8.12
CA HIS A 173 0.74 13.49 -8.04
C HIS A 173 1.50 12.88 -6.84
N TYR A 174 2.80 13.06 -6.76
CA TYR A 174 3.73 12.70 -5.67
C TYR A 174 4.04 11.21 -5.55
N ARG A 175 3.38 10.27 -6.22
CA ARG A 175 3.64 8.82 -6.12
C ARG A 175 5.10 8.45 -6.37
N ASN A 176 5.82 9.25 -7.15
CA ASN A 176 7.21 9.04 -7.56
C ASN A 176 8.26 9.54 -6.54
N LEU A 177 7.86 10.15 -5.43
CA LEU A 177 8.80 10.49 -4.36
C LEU A 177 9.37 9.21 -3.74
N PRO A 178 10.70 9.12 -3.49
CA PRO A 178 11.30 7.88 -2.99
C PRO A 178 11.17 7.68 -1.47
N TYR A 179 10.42 8.54 -0.79
CA TYR A 179 10.20 8.59 0.65
C TYR A 179 8.73 8.89 0.93
N ILE A 180 8.31 8.78 2.19
CA ILE A 180 7.01 9.27 2.64
C ILE A 180 7.18 10.66 3.23
N GLY A 181 6.49 11.64 2.65
CA GLY A 181 6.47 13.02 3.11
C GLY A 181 5.10 13.43 3.64
N VAL A 182 5.06 14.36 4.58
CA VAL A 182 3.84 15.05 5.00
C VAL A 182 3.57 16.19 4.03
N LEU A 183 2.39 16.19 3.43
CA LEU A 183 1.96 17.26 2.51
C LEU A 183 1.55 18.51 3.31
N ARG A 184 1.96 19.68 2.86
CA ARG A 184 1.60 20.96 3.51
C ARG A 184 0.10 21.18 3.42
N PRO A 185 -0.57 21.67 4.49
CA PRO A 185 -2.01 21.95 4.49
C PRO A 185 -2.47 22.87 3.36
N GLU A 186 -1.64 23.83 2.97
CA GLU A 186 -1.95 24.81 1.91
C GLU A 186 -2.11 24.17 0.52
N VAL A 187 -1.64 22.92 0.34
CA VAL A 187 -1.74 22.21 -0.94
C VAL A 187 -3.09 21.53 -1.10
N TYR A 188 -3.73 21.10 0.02
CA TYR A 188 -4.99 20.33 -0.01
C TYR A 188 -6.17 20.98 0.70
N SER A 189 -6.02 22.27 1.12
CA SER A 189 -7.06 23.07 1.81
C SER A 189 -8.01 23.75 0.85
#